data_5a93685ba7b41f7f2c36060b587694fc
#
_entry.id   5a93685ba7b41f7f2c36060b587694fc
#
_cell.length_a   1.000
_cell.length_b   1.000
_cell.length_c   1.000
_cell.angle_alpha   90.00
_cell.angle_beta   90.00
_cell.angle_gamma   90.00
#
_symmetry.space_group_name_H-M   'P 1'
#
loop_
_entity.id
_entity.type
_entity.pdbx_description
1 polymer ?
#
loop_
_entity_poly.entity_id
_entity_poly.type
_entity_poly.pdbx_seq_one_letter_code
_entity_poly.pdbx_strand_id
1 'polypeptide(L)'
;MPSRSHRASPRYAGLIVVALAGTTPFLAPPAVLAASTGDVALDQFTIKSGDGDTVFIPHTVFTNTNLSKDEISAMLSPDTPEADKQALARKFKADKISAPSIEITGKDGAAIKLHDVVASDVDAGRVGKFGLSSLDGAGTDNGSAVSVKSGALLAEGLDVADVLRAADGSGQGSQKGRLDHLIWSAIDIATANSHDSSAKTSHIAIGSVEVHGGYSGDVLKEGWTKLTGVVVEPAPDSDEGKSLASLGYSRIELAVGVSANYEIDAKTFSLDNFTVDGTQMGSLALKANFNDVPPELFTGDSDSRVQSLFECGVISLELRLVNAGLFEKTVAFYAKQEGSTPEALKQQWSAVVGQTAPMFLGGSPSVLKAAAETQKFIASPRNLTIAIKAKDGALKATDFMAISDPVAFVGKLDIAAAANQ
;
A
#
# COMPACT_ATOMS: atom_id res chain seq x y z
N MET A 1 -21.66 -17.71 -8.32
CA MET A 1 -21.46 -17.58 -6.86
C MET A 1 -20.18 -16.82 -6.67
N PRO A 2 -20.16 -15.63 -6.04
CA PRO A 2 -18.92 -14.87 -5.84
C PRO A 2 -18.11 -15.54 -4.72
N SER A 3 -16.86 -15.91 -5.02
CA SER A 3 -15.89 -16.40 -4.06
C SER A 3 -15.61 -15.30 -3.04
N ARG A 4 -15.83 -15.58 -1.77
CA ARG A 4 -15.38 -14.70 -0.66
C ARG A 4 -13.85 -14.72 -0.65
N SER A 5 -13.23 -13.65 -1.10
CA SER A 5 -11.82 -13.40 -0.85
C SER A 5 -11.63 -13.25 0.66
N HIS A 6 -11.06 -14.27 1.31
CA HIS A 6 -10.59 -14.12 2.67
C HIS A 6 -9.37 -13.20 2.63
N ARG A 7 -9.54 -11.97 3.11
CA ARG A 7 -8.44 -11.04 3.36
C ARG A 7 -7.52 -11.69 4.40
N ALA A 8 -6.24 -11.82 4.07
CA ALA A 8 -5.20 -12.12 5.05
C ALA A 8 -5.36 -11.12 6.21
N SER A 9 -5.54 -11.65 7.41
CA SER A 9 -5.86 -10.83 8.58
C SER A 9 -4.65 -9.97 8.96
N PRO A 10 -4.77 -8.64 9.11
CA PRO A 10 -3.67 -7.75 9.54
C PRO A 10 -3.31 -7.92 11.03
N ARG A 11 -3.72 -9.03 11.66
CA ARG A 11 -3.63 -9.28 13.11
C ARG A 11 -2.21 -9.27 13.66
N TYR A 12 -1.22 -9.69 12.85
CA TYR A 12 0.18 -9.80 13.31
C TYR A 12 0.91 -8.46 13.38
N ALA A 13 0.55 -7.49 12.57
CA ALA A 13 1.15 -6.16 12.62
C ALA A 13 0.84 -5.43 13.95
N GLY A 14 -0.39 -5.61 14.48
CA GLY A 14 -0.79 -5.04 15.76
C GLY A 14 -0.03 -5.60 16.95
N LEU A 15 0.26 -6.91 16.97
CA LEU A 15 0.97 -7.58 18.07
C LEU A 15 2.45 -7.13 18.20
N ILE A 16 3.12 -6.89 17.08
CA ILE A 16 4.51 -6.39 17.07
C ILE A 16 4.58 -5.00 17.69
N VAL A 17 3.58 -4.17 17.41
CA VAL A 17 3.52 -2.79 17.89
C VAL A 17 3.10 -2.71 19.35
N VAL A 18 2.20 -3.59 19.83
CA VAL A 18 1.83 -3.69 21.26
C VAL A 18 3.02 -4.05 22.14
N ALA A 19 3.93 -4.89 21.65
CA ALA A 19 5.15 -5.25 22.38
C ALA A 19 6.14 -4.09 22.53
N LEU A 20 6.00 -3.02 21.75
CA LEU A 20 6.94 -1.88 21.71
C LEU A 20 6.33 -0.56 22.19
N ALA A 21 5.02 -0.40 22.24
CA ALA A 21 4.36 0.85 22.60
C ALA A 21 2.98 0.62 23.25
N GLY A 22 2.88 0.77 24.54
CA GLY A 22 1.61 0.68 25.27
C GLY A 22 0.63 1.84 24.91
N THR A 23 -0.66 1.58 24.92
CA THR A 23 -1.76 2.39 24.35
C THR A 23 -2.41 3.44 25.25
N THR A 24 -3.00 4.46 24.66
CA THR A 24 -3.54 5.79 25.07
C THR A 24 -4.98 5.77 25.65
N PRO A 25 -5.74 6.92 25.95
CA PRO A 25 -5.51 8.37 25.94
C PRO A 25 -6.09 9.21 27.13
N PHE A 26 -5.66 10.49 27.18
CA PHE A 26 -6.18 11.75 27.80
C PHE A 26 -6.80 11.84 29.22
N LEU A 27 -6.14 12.61 30.12
CA LEU A 27 -6.55 13.84 30.85
C LEU A 27 -5.54 14.19 31.95
N ALA A 28 -5.16 15.48 31.95
CA ALA A 28 -4.50 16.38 32.95
C ALA A 28 -3.53 15.86 34.04
N PRO A 29 -2.46 16.61 34.35
CA PRO A 29 -1.28 16.13 35.05
C PRO A 29 -1.34 16.25 36.59
N PRO A 30 -0.78 15.31 37.33
CA PRO A 30 -0.22 15.58 38.65
C PRO A 30 1.31 15.69 38.61
N ALA A 31 1.83 16.39 39.61
CA ALA A 31 3.20 16.80 39.76
C ALA A 31 4.27 15.75 39.52
N VAL A 32 5.30 16.18 38.77
CA VAL A 32 6.47 15.40 38.42
C VAL A 32 7.37 15.22 39.63
N LEU A 33 7.44 13.98 40.16
CA LEU A 33 8.64 13.48 40.82
C LEU A 33 9.61 13.10 39.70
N ALA A 34 10.81 13.65 39.73
CA ALA A 34 11.86 13.31 38.77
C ALA A 34 12.15 11.79 38.89
N ALA A 35 11.71 11.02 37.92
CA ALA A 35 12.06 9.62 37.81
C ALA A 35 13.56 9.52 37.51
N SER A 36 14.26 8.65 38.23
CA SER A 36 15.66 8.33 37.94
C SER A 36 15.72 7.60 36.59
N THR A 37 16.33 8.21 35.58
CA THR A 37 16.62 7.57 34.32
C THR A 37 17.71 6.52 34.52
N GLY A 38 17.52 5.33 33.93
CA GLY A 38 18.49 4.25 34.03
C GLY A 38 18.21 3.17 32.96
N ASP A 39 19.13 2.22 32.85
CA ASP A 39 18.97 1.09 31.97
C ASP A 39 18.18 -0.02 32.68
N VAL A 40 17.22 -0.60 31.97
CA VAL A 40 16.38 -1.71 32.45
C VAL A 40 16.50 -2.86 31.46
N ALA A 41 16.78 -4.07 31.97
CA ALA A 41 16.79 -5.29 31.17
C ALA A 41 15.68 -6.25 31.62
N LEU A 42 14.98 -6.83 30.65
CA LEU A 42 14.02 -7.91 30.83
C LEU A 42 14.53 -9.16 30.10
N ASP A 43 14.50 -10.30 30.79
CA ASP A 43 14.91 -11.60 30.25
C ASP A 43 13.72 -12.54 30.20
N GLN A 44 13.65 -13.34 29.12
CA GLN A 44 12.66 -14.40 28.92
C GLN A 44 11.20 -13.91 29.09
N PHE A 45 10.90 -12.77 28.49
CA PHE A 45 9.61 -12.14 28.60
C PHE A 45 8.60 -12.75 27.60
N THR A 46 7.40 -13.09 28.09
CA THR A 46 6.34 -13.67 27.24
C THR A 46 5.05 -12.90 27.41
N ILE A 47 4.48 -12.43 26.30
CA ILE A 47 3.15 -11.82 26.23
C ILE A 47 2.21 -12.83 25.58
N LYS A 48 1.05 -13.08 26.18
CA LYS A 48 -0.04 -13.86 25.57
C LYS A 48 -1.19 -12.95 25.25
N SER A 49 -1.66 -12.97 24.01
CA SER A 49 -2.89 -12.28 23.65
C SER A 49 -4.12 -13.06 24.09
N GLY A 50 -5.25 -12.37 24.26
CA GLY A 50 -6.56 -13.02 24.56
C GLY A 50 -6.99 -14.02 23.48
N ASP A 51 -6.48 -13.91 22.27
CA ASP A 51 -6.77 -14.80 21.13
C ASP A 51 -5.88 -16.06 21.09
N GLY A 52 -4.90 -16.19 22.00
CA GLY A 52 -4.01 -17.34 22.11
C GLY A 52 -2.68 -17.21 21.36
N ASP A 53 -2.40 -16.07 20.75
CA ASP A 53 -1.11 -15.79 20.15
C ASP A 53 -0.06 -15.50 21.25
N THR A 54 1.18 -15.83 21.01
CA THR A 54 2.28 -15.66 21.97
C THR A 54 3.39 -14.84 21.33
N VAL A 55 3.89 -13.82 22.05
CA VAL A 55 5.11 -13.08 21.73
C VAL A 55 6.15 -13.43 22.77
N PHE A 56 7.29 -13.98 22.38
CA PHE A 56 8.42 -14.31 23.23
C PHE A 56 9.62 -13.42 22.88
N ILE A 57 10.19 -12.78 23.90
CA ILE A 57 11.36 -11.92 23.79
C ILE A 57 12.43 -12.45 24.74
N PRO A 58 13.49 -13.09 24.22
CA PRO A 58 14.52 -13.71 25.05
C PRO A 58 15.27 -12.71 25.92
N HIS A 59 15.53 -11.52 25.39
CA HIS A 59 16.25 -10.45 26.07
C HIS A 59 15.87 -9.09 25.47
N THR A 60 15.61 -8.10 26.32
CA THR A 60 15.33 -6.73 25.89
C THR A 60 16.00 -5.75 26.83
N VAL A 61 16.66 -4.74 26.26
CA VAL A 61 17.27 -3.65 27.01
C VAL A 61 16.57 -2.35 26.66
N PHE A 62 16.14 -1.64 27.70
CA PHE A 62 15.62 -0.28 27.64
C PHE A 62 16.69 0.65 28.18
N THR A 63 17.29 1.45 27.31
CA THR A 63 18.37 2.37 27.67
C THR A 63 17.80 3.73 28.04
N ASN A 64 18.25 4.26 29.16
CA ASN A 64 17.86 5.58 29.68
C ASN A 64 16.34 5.75 29.76
N THR A 65 15.65 4.75 30.32
CA THR A 65 14.19 4.79 30.48
C THR A 65 13.79 5.47 31.78
N ASN A 66 12.61 6.12 31.76
CA ASN A 66 12.01 6.75 32.91
C ASN A 66 11.07 5.83 33.70
N LEU A 67 10.87 4.58 33.28
CA LEU A 67 10.11 3.57 33.99
C LEU A 67 11.02 2.56 34.68
N SER A 68 10.62 2.12 35.87
CA SER A 68 11.27 0.99 36.56
C SER A 68 11.00 -0.33 35.87
N LYS A 69 11.78 -1.37 36.21
CA LYS A 69 11.58 -2.74 35.71
C LYS A 69 10.17 -3.26 35.98
N ASP A 70 9.63 -2.99 37.17
CA ASP A 70 8.27 -3.45 37.57
C ASP A 70 7.20 -2.71 36.76
N GLU A 71 7.37 -1.41 36.52
CA GLU A 71 6.44 -0.62 35.70
C GLU A 71 6.45 -1.07 34.23
N ILE A 72 7.62 -1.35 33.66
CA ILE A 72 7.72 -1.89 32.29
C ILE A 72 7.06 -3.28 32.22
N SER A 73 7.35 -4.15 33.22
CA SER A 73 6.72 -5.47 33.29
C SER A 73 5.22 -5.38 33.43
N ALA A 74 4.70 -4.45 34.24
CA ALA A 74 3.26 -4.21 34.38
C ALA A 74 2.66 -3.68 33.07
N MET A 75 3.31 -2.73 32.40
CA MET A 75 2.86 -2.18 31.10
C MET A 75 2.70 -3.27 30.03
N LEU A 76 3.55 -4.28 30.04
CA LEU A 76 3.57 -5.37 29.07
C LEU A 76 2.75 -6.61 29.52
N SER A 77 2.33 -6.69 30.80
CA SER A 77 1.61 -7.85 31.33
C SER A 77 0.15 -7.89 30.86
N PRO A 78 -0.38 -9.05 30.43
CA PRO A 78 -1.81 -9.19 30.13
C PRO A 78 -2.70 -9.02 31.37
N ASP A 79 -2.18 -9.25 32.57
CA ASP A 79 -2.94 -9.21 33.82
C ASP A 79 -3.12 -7.78 34.36
N THR A 80 -2.39 -6.79 33.85
CA THR A 80 -2.52 -5.40 34.26
C THR A 80 -3.77 -4.78 33.63
N PRO A 81 -4.60 -4.06 34.40
CA PRO A 81 -5.76 -3.36 33.87
C PRO A 81 -5.37 -2.40 32.72
N GLU A 82 -6.21 -2.34 31.70
CA GLU A 82 -5.92 -1.55 30.49
C GLU A 82 -5.69 -0.07 30.79
N ALA A 83 -6.45 0.52 31.74
CA ALA A 83 -6.27 1.90 32.17
C ALA A 83 -4.87 2.17 32.75
N ASP A 84 -4.31 1.22 33.51
CA ASP A 84 -2.99 1.31 34.12
C ASP A 84 -1.89 1.16 33.06
N LYS A 85 -2.05 0.22 32.13
CA LYS A 85 -1.14 0.10 30.96
C LYS A 85 -1.07 1.40 30.18
N GLN A 86 -2.23 1.98 29.88
CA GLN A 86 -2.32 3.24 29.16
C GLN A 86 -1.66 4.40 29.92
N ALA A 87 -1.82 4.46 31.25
CA ALA A 87 -1.16 5.46 32.05
C ALA A 87 0.37 5.35 32.03
N LEU A 88 0.88 4.09 32.05
CA LEU A 88 2.32 3.82 31.93
C LEU A 88 2.84 4.17 30.54
N ALA A 89 2.13 3.78 29.50
CA ALA A 89 2.51 4.05 28.12
C ALA A 89 2.59 5.54 27.78
N ARG A 90 1.69 6.35 28.33
CA ARG A 90 1.69 7.81 28.13
C ARG A 90 2.90 8.53 28.70
N LYS A 91 3.44 8.03 29.80
CA LYS A 91 4.64 8.61 30.42
C LYS A 91 5.94 7.94 29.97
N PHE A 92 5.83 6.81 29.23
CA PHE A 92 6.99 6.02 28.84
C PHE A 92 7.92 6.78 27.89
N LYS A 93 9.20 6.81 28.29
CA LYS A 93 10.30 7.35 27.49
C LYS A 93 11.47 6.42 27.59
N ALA A 94 12.20 6.27 26.48
CA ALA A 94 13.47 5.58 26.42
C ALA A 94 14.30 6.11 25.25
N ASP A 95 15.59 6.26 25.43
CA ASP A 95 16.47 6.66 24.33
C ASP A 95 16.59 5.53 23.31
N LYS A 96 16.60 4.28 23.80
CA LYS A 96 16.69 3.10 22.94
C LYS A 96 16.04 1.88 23.61
N ILE A 97 15.38 1.08 22.78
CA ILE A 97 14.91 -0.26 23.10
C ILE A 97 15.60 -1.21 22.13
N SER A 98 16.20 -2.29 22.60
CA SER A 98 16.83 -3.27 21.72
C SER A 98 16.54 -4.70 22.16
N ALA A 99 16.21 -5.55 21.20
CA ALA A 99 16.01 -6.98 21.39
C ALA A 99 16.71 -7.77 20.27
N PRO A 100 17.59 -8.72 20.57
CA PRO A 100 18.27 -9.56 19.56
C PRO A 100 17.28 -10.35 18.72
N SER A 101 16.15 -10.78 19.31
CA SER A 101 15.04 -11.39 18.58
C SER A 101 13.71 -11.17 19.28
N ILE A 102 12.64 -11.18 18.46
CA ILE A 102 11.24 -11.27 18.93
C ILE A 102 10.61 -12.43 18.16
N GLU A 103 10.04 -13.39 18.88
CA GLU A 103 9.38 -14.56 18.31
C GLU A 103 7.86 -14.47 18.55
N ILE A 104 7.09 -14.55 17.48
CA ILE A 104 5.63 -14.49 17.51
C ILE A 104 5.11 -15.83 17.03
N THR A 105 4.28 -16.48 17.84
CA THR A 105 3.63 -17.74 17.48
C THR A 105 2.13 -17.56 17.53
N GLY A 106 1.48 -17.75 16.39
CA GLY A 106 0.03 -17.72 16.28
C GLY A 106 -0.61 -19.03 16.78
N LYS A 107 -1.84 -18.95 17.24
CA LYS A 107 -2.63 -20.13 17.67
C LYS A 107 -2.83 -21.17 16.56
N ASP A 108 -2.73 -20.75 15.31
CA ASP A 108 -2.82 -21.57 14.09
C ASP A 108 -1.48 -22.23 13.70
N GLY A 109 -0.43 -22.03 14.52
CA GLY A 109 0.91 -22.54 14.27
C GLY A 109 1.76 -21.67 13.36
N ALA A 110 1.26 -20.51 12.94
CA ALA A 110 2.10 -19.53 12.25
C ALA A 110 3.21 -19.04 13.19
N ALA A 111 4.42 -18.90 12.67
CA ALA A 111 5.57 -18.42 13.42
C ALA A 111 6.24 -17.27 12.66
N ILE A 112 6.59 -16.21 13.37
CA ILE A 112 7.35 -15.08 12.85
C ILE A 112 8.50 -14.81 13.80
N LYS A 113 9.70 -14.62 13.26
CA LYS A 113 10.89 -14.22 14.01
C LYS A 113 11.47 -12.95 13.43
N LEU A 114 11.60 -11.93 14.28
CA LEU A 114 12.26 -10.67 13.97
C LEU A 114 13.65 -10.70 14.57
N HIS A 115 14.66 -10.20 13.85
CA HIS A 115 16.04 -10.19 14.28
C HIS A 115 16.54 -8.76 14.48
N ASP A 116 17.36 -8.56 15.51
CA ASP A 116 18.05 -7.30 15.85
C ASP A 116 17.09 -6.09 15.86
N VAL A 117 16.01 -6.23 16.61
CA VAL A 117 14.98 -5.19 16.71
C VAL A 117 15.49 -4.04 17.55
N VAL A 118 15.40 -2.83 17.02
CA VAL A 118 15.80 -1.59 17.68
C VAL A 118 14.71 -0.53 17.49
N ALA A 119 14.32 0.12 18.58
CA ALA A 119 13.57 1.37 18.57
C ALA A 119 14.36 2.45 19.30
N SER A 120 14.40 3.67 18.78
CA SER A 120 15.06 4.80 19.44
C SER A 120 14.18 6.04 19.46
N ASP A 121 14.50 6.95 20.35
CA ASP A 121 13.76 8.18 20.56
C ASP A 121 12.27 7.90 20.87
N VAL A 122 12.04 7.00 21.83
CA VAL A 122 10.68 6.59 22.21
C VAL A 122 10.11 7.56 23.24
N ASP A 123 8.95 8.16 22.91
CA ASP A 123 8.25 9.10 23.78
C ASP A 123 6.73 8.94 23.63
N ALA A 124 6.07 8.44 24.66
CA ALA A 124 4.61 8.35 24.76
C ALA A 124 3.90 7.74 23.52
N GLY A 125 4.47 6.66 23.00
CA GLY A 125 3.94 5.95 21.81
C GLY A 125 4.47 6.46 20.47
N ARG A 126 5.30 7.50 20.46
CA ARG A 126 6.06 7.91 19.28
C ARG A 126 7.42 7.23 19.28
N VAL A 127 7.85 6.78 18.12
CA VAL A 127 9.14 6.15 17.89
C VAL A 127 9.87 6.94 16.82
N GLY A 128 10.98 7.58 17.17
CA GLY A 128 11.78 8.36 16.24
C GLY A 128 12.34 7.46 15.13
N LYS A 129 12.92 6.31 15.50
CA LYS A 129 13.41 5.30 14.56
C LYS A 129 13.09 3.91 15.04
N PHE A 130 12.58 3.08 14.14
CA PHE A 130 12.35 1.65 14.34
C PHE A 130 13.09 0.86 13.26
N GLY A 131 13.78 -0.21 13.63
CA GLY A 131 14.48 -1.05 12.67
C GLY A 131 14.58 -2.51 13.10
N LEU A 132 14.76 -3.38 12.13
CA LEU A 132 15.14 -4.78 12.30
C LEU A 132 16.09 -5.18 11.16
N SER A 133 16.93 -6.17 11.42
CA SER A 133 17.90 -6.65 10.40
C SER A 133 17.27 -7.64 9.42
N SER A 134 16.33 -8.47 9.88
CA SER A 134 15.61 -9.42 9.05
C SER A 134 14.34 -9.92 9.74
N LEU A 135 13.44 -10.49 8.92
CA LEU A 135 12.24 -11.18 9.35
C LEU A 135 12.18 -12.55 8.67
N ASP A 136 11.89 -13.60 9.44
CA ASP A 136 11.53 -14.92 8.96
C ASP A 136 10.13 -15.29 9.45
N GLY A 137 9.27 -15.73 8.54
CA GLY A 137 7.90 -16.14 8.85
C GLY A 137 7.55 -17.44 8.16
N ALA A 138 6.76 -18.27 8.81
CA ALA A 138 6.19 -19.49 8.24
C ALA A 138 4.79 -19.74 8.81
N GLY A 139 3.90 -20.29 7.99
CA GLY A 139 2.54 -20.60 8.39
C GLY A 139 1.82 -21.40 7.30
N THR A 140 0.52 -21.55 7.48
CA THR A 140 -0.35 -22.18 6.49
C THR A 140 -1.54 -21.26 6.19
N ASP A 141 -1.89 -21.12 4.93
CA ASP A 141 -3.10 -20.44 4.49
C ASP A 141 -3.89 -21.36 3.52
N ASN A 142 -5.13 -21.68 3.88
CA ASN A 142 -6.01 -22.55 3.09
C ASN A 142 -5.38 -23.87 2.64
N GLY A 143 -4.55 -24.48 3.50
CA GLY A 143 -3.85 -25.71 3.21
C GLY A 143 -2.58 -25.54 2.35
N SER A 144 -2.16 -24.34 2.07
CA SER A 144 -0.88 -24.02 1.43
C SER A 144 0.14 -23.60 2.49
N ALA A 145 1.35 -24.12 2.40
CA ALA A 145 2.45 -23.63 3.21
C ALA A 145 2.90 -22.26 2.67
N VAL A 146 3.01 -21.29 3.56
CA VAL A 146 3.46 -19.95 3.25
C VAL A 146 4.71 -19.66 4.05
N SER A 147 5.75 -19.15 3.38
CA SER A 147 6.92 -18.61 4.05
C SER A 147 7.16 -17.18 3.60
N VAL A 148 7.61 -16.33 4.54
CA VAL A 148 7.97 -14.95 4.29
C VAL A 148 9.37 -14.73 4.85
N LYS A 149 10.25 -14.14 4.06
CA LYS A 149 11.55 -13.67 4.50
C LYS A 149 11.73 -12.22 4.10
N SER A 150 12.42 -11.46 4.90
CA SER A 150 12.84 -10.14 4.46
C SER A 150 14.22 -9.78 5.00
N GLY A 151 14.88 -8.85 4.33
CA GLY A 151 16.04 -8.14 4.84
C GLY A 151 15.64 -7.04 5.82
N ALA A 152 16.49 -6.03 5.90
CA ALA A 152 16.33 -4.94 6.85
C ALA A 152 15.06 -4.10 6.59
N LEU A 153 14.43 -3.70 7.69
CA LEU A 153 13.39 -2.68 7.73
C LEU A 153 13.87 -1.52 8.60
N LEU A 154 13.69 -0.31 8.12
CA LEU A 154 13.86 0.94 8.85
C LEU A 154 12.61 1.80 8.68
N ALA A 155 12.04 2.28 9.78
CA ALA A 155 10.96 3.25 9.79
C ALA A 155 11.34 4.44 10.66
N GLU A 156 11.03 5.66 10.23
CA GLU A 156 11.29 6.90 10.94
C GLU A 156 10.00 7.71 11.13
N GLY A 157 9.89 8.38 12.25
CA GLY A 157 8.74 9.21 12.59
C GLY A 157 7.44 8.42 12.76
N LEU A 158 7.53 7.21 13.33
CA LEU A 158 6.40 6.32 13.49
C LEU A 158 5.57 6.71 14.72
N ASP A 159 4.30 7.06 14.51
CA ASP A 159 3.32 7.16 15.60
C ASP A 159 2.53 5.86 15.70
N VAL A 160 2.92 5.05 16.67
CA VAL A 160 2.32 3.72 16.89
C VAL A 160 1.04 3.77 17.72
N ALA A 161 0.75 4.87 18.37
CA ALA A 161 -0.47 5.03 19.17
C ALA A 161 -1.74 4.88 18.31
N ASP A 162 -1.70 5.33 17.06
CA ASP A 162 -2.82 5.22 16.13
C ASP A 162 -2.89 3.86 15.42
N VAL A 163 -1.74 3.24 15.17
CA VAL A 163 -1.69 1.87 14.60
C VAL A 163 -2.31 0.86 15.55
N LEU A 164 -2.11 1.03 16.85
CA LEU A 164 -2.67 0.15 17.87
C LEU A 164 -4.18 0.29 18.01
N ARG A 165 -4.69 1.52 17.94
CA ARG A 165 -6.14 1.77 17.93
C ARG A 165 -6.84 1.17 16.70
N ALA A 166 -6.16 1.12 15.56
CA ALA A 166 -6.69 0.47 14.36
C ALA A 166 -6.69 -1.05 14.45
N ALA A 167 -5.77 -1.65 15.22
CA ALA A 167 -5.61 -3.09 15.34
C ALA A 167 -6.60 -3.74 16.31
N ASP A 168 -7.08 -3.02 17.33
CA ASP A 168 -8.01 -3.55 18.34
C ASP A 168 -9.49 -3.58 17.89
N GLY A 169 -9.77 -3.16 16.65
CA GLY A 169 -11.13 -3.18 16.08
C GLY A 169 -12.07 -2.14 16.66
N SER A 170 -11.63 -1.28 17.58
CA SER A 170 -12.42 -0.19 18.15
C SER A 170 -12.63 0.99 17.19
N GLY A 171 -12.39 0.80 15.93
CA GLY A 171 -12.41 1.58 14.69
C GLY A 171 -13.20 2.88 14.57
N GLN A 172 -13.39 3.63 15.64
CA GLN A 172 -13.91 5.00 15.61
C GLN A 172 -12.85 6.07 15.84
N GLY A 173 -11.56 5.72 15.81
CA GLY A 173 -10.46 6.69 15.85
C GLY A 173 -10.09 7.17 14.44
N SER A 174 -9.89 8.46 14.26
CA SER A 174 -9.22 9.00 13.08
C SER A 174 -7.90 8.23 12.89
N GLN A 175 -7.73 7.57 11.75
CA GLN A 175 -6.47 6.88 11.43
C GLN A 175 -5.39 7.94 11.15
N LYS A 176 -4.77 8.45 12.21
CA LYS A 176 -3.70 9.45 12.16
C LYS A 176 -2.33 8.80 12.25
N GLY A 177 -2.16 7.62 11.63
CA GLY A 177 -0.86 6.99 11.57
C GLY A 177 0.13 7.89 10.85
N ARG A 178 1.17 8.35 11.55
CA ARG A 178 2.26 9.11 10.97
C ARG A 178 3.43 8.18 10.69
N LEU A 179 4.00 8.32 9.50
CA LEU A 179 5.19 7.63 9.07
C LEU A 179 5.97 8.60 8.17
N ASP A 180 7.09 9.11 8.66
CA ASP A 180 7.88 10.08 7.88
C ASP A 180 8.70 9.35 6.79
N HIS A 181 9.28 8.19 7.11
CA HIS A 181 10.06 7.42 6.16
C HIS A 181 10.04 5.92 6.49
N LEU A 182 9.98 5.07 5.47
CA LEU A 182 10.13 3.62 5.59
C LEU A 182 11.00 3.10 4.44
N ILE A 183 11.95 2.25 4.79
CA ILE A 183 12.67 1.41 3.83
C ILE A 183 12.55 -0.04 4.30
N TRP A 184 12.06 -0.92 3.43
CA TRP A 184 12.00 -2.35 3.68
C TRP A 184 12.56 -3.10 2.48
N SER A 185 13.54 -3.97 2.70
CA SER A 185 14.32 -4.58 1.64
C SER A 185 14.18 -6.10 1.57
N ALA A 186 14.45 -6.64 0.39
CA ALA A 186 14.62 -8.08 0.13
C ALA A 186 13.47 -8.94 0.68
N ILE A 187 12.22 -8.55 0.38
CA ILE A 187 11.03 -9.30 0.78
C ILE A 187 10.86 -10.47 -0.20
N ASP A 188 10.76 -11.68 0.32
CA ASP A 188 10.50 -12.91 -0.43
C ASP A 188 9.33 -13.66 0.23
N ILE A 189 8.30 -13.97 -0.57
CA ILE A 189 7.13 -14.71 -0.16
C ILE A 189 7.02 -15.94 -1.05
N ALA A 190 7.04 -17.12 -0.43
CA ALA A 190 6.87 -18.38 -1.14
C ALA A 190 5.61 -19.10 -0.67
N THR A 191 4.82 -19.61 -1.61
CA THR A 191 3.59 -20.36 -1.34
C THR A 191 3.63 -21.71 -2.05
N ALA A 192 3.49 -22.79 -1.30
CA ALA A 192 3.48 -24.15 -1.82
C ALA A 192 2.23 -24.90 -1.32
N ASN A 193 1.63 -25.72 -2.19
CA ASN A 193 0.52 -26.57 -1.78
C ASN A 193 1.01 -27.65 -0.81
N SER A 194 0.53 -27.64 0.43
CA SER A 194 0.96 -28.58 1.48
C SER A 194 0.45 -30.02 1.27
N HIS A 195 -0.58 -30.20 0.44
CA HIS A 195 -1.18 -31.53 0.14
C HIS A 195 -0.54 -32.22 -1.06
N ASP A 196 0.26 -31.53 -1.82
CA ASP A 196 0.97 -32.08 -2.99
C ASP A 196 2.46 -31.69 -2.92
N SER A 197 3.29 -32.63 -2.45
CA SER A 197 4.74 -32.43 -2.36
C SER A 197 5.44 -32.29 -3.71
N SER A 198 4.73 -32.60 -4.82
CA SER A 198 5.22 -32.43 -6.19
C SER A 198 4.84 -31.05 -6.76
N ALA A 199 3.92 -30.33 -6.11
CA ALA A 199 3.49 -29.00 -6.54
C ALA A 199 4.66 -28.01 -6.48
N LYS A 200 4.81 -27.24 -7.54
CA LYS A 200 5.81 -26.18 -7.60
C LYS A 200 5.38 -24.99 -6.75
N THR A 201 6.35 -24.29 -6.26
CA THR A 201 6.16 -23.11 -5.41
C THR A 201 5.92 -21.85 -6.26
N SER A 202 4.98 -21.04 -5.85
CA SER A 202 4.84 -19.66 -6.34
C SER A 202 5.70 -18.73 -5.50
N HIS A 203 6.38 -17.78 -6.15
CA HIS A 203 7.22 -16.79 -5.49
C HIS A 203 6.78 -15.36 -5.80
N ILE A 204 6.82 -14.51 -4.79
CA ILE A 204 6.73 -13.06 -4.93
C ILE A 204 7.95 -12.48 -4.23
N ALA A 205 8.83 -11.83 -4.98
CA ALA A 205 9.96 -11.10 -4.43
C ALA A 205 9.75 -9.60 -4.62
N ILE A 206 10.18 -8.79 -3.66
CA ILE A 206 10.21 -7.33 -3.74
C ILE A 206 11.60 -6.89 -3.28
N GLY A 207 12.36 -6.28 -4.18
CA GLY A 207 13.72 -5.81 -3.88
C GLY A 207 13.73 -4.74 -2.79
N SER A 208 12.89 -3.70 -2.94
CA SER A 208 12.66 -2.72 -1.88
C SER A 208 11.27 -2.10 -1.95
N VAL A 209 10.77 -1.71 -0.78
CA VAL A 209 9.64 -0.81 -0.57
C VAL A 209 10.18 0.43 0.12
N GLU A 210 9.99 1.60 -0.49
CA GLU A 210 10.33 2.89 0.10
C GLU A 210 9.07 3.74 0.17
N VAL A 211 8.82 4.35 1.33
CA VAL A 211 7.70 5.25 1.57
C VAL A 211 8.22 6.53 2.22
N HIS A 212 7.73 7.66 1.78
CA HIS A 212 8.00 8.95 2.39
C HIS A 212 6.69 9.71 2.58
N GLY A 213 6.53 10.34 3.76
CA GLY A 213 5.41 11.21 4.07
C GLY A 213 5.90 12.52 4.70
N GLY A 214 5.56 13.64 4.06
CA GLY A 214 5.75 14.99 4.61
C GLY A 214 4.43 15.52 5.15
N TYR A 215 4.43 15.98 6.41
CA TYR A 215 3.21 16.38 7.11
C TYR A 215 3.21 17.86 7.47
N SER A 216 2.02 18.44 7.49
CA SER A 216 1.74 19.74 8.11
C SER A 216 0.71 19.51 9.23
N GLY A 217 1.17 19.53 10.48
CA GLY A 217 0.38 19.01 11.60
C GLY A 217 0.08 17.53 11.41
N ASP A 218 -1.21 17.17 11.41
CA ASP A 218 -1.68 15.79 11.20
C ASP A 218 -2.04 15.49 9.74
N VAL A 219 -1.92 16.45 8.83
CA VAL A 219 -2.31 16.30 7.42
C VAL A 219 -1.10 15.94 6.58
N LEU A 220 -1.20 14.87 5.81
CA LEU A 220 -0.20 14.50 4.80
C LEU A 220 -0.22 15.57 3.70
N LYS A 221 0.90 16.30 3.56
CA LYS A 221 1.08 17.35 2.57
C LYS A 221 1.71 16.82 1.28
N GLU A 222 2.70 15.96 1.42
CA GLU A 222 3.39 15.33 0.31
C GLU A 222 3.72 13.89 0.64
N GLY A 223 3.78 13.04 -0.36
CA GLY A 223 4.18 11.67 -0.15
C GLY A 223 4.59 10.98 -1.44
N TRP A 224 5.48 10.01 -1.29
CA TRP A 224 5.79 9.12 -2.39
C TRP A 224 6.04 7.69 -1.87
N THR A 225 5.78 6.74 -2.77
CA THR A 225 6.05 5.30 -2.55
C THR A 225 6.76 4.75 -3.78
N LYS A 226 7.78 3.94 -3.56
CA LYS A 226 8.46 3.19 -4.60
C LYS A 226 8.56 1.72 -4.21
N LEU A 227 8.17 0.86 -5.14
CA LEU A 227 8.42 -0.58 -5.08
C LEU A 227 9.36 -0.92 -6.24
N THR A 228 10.51 -1.50 -5.91
CA THR A 228 11.50 -1.90 -6.93
C THR A 228 11.78 -3.38 -6.87
N GLY A 229 12.14 -3.97 -8.01
CA GLY A 229 12.44 -5.39 -8.07
C GLY A 229 11.27 -6.29 -7.68
N VAL A 230 10.03 -5.91 -8.01
CA VAL A 230 8.86 -6.75 -7.81
C VAL A 230 8.89 -7.87 -8.86
N VAL A 231 9.03 -9.10 -8.41
CA VAL A 231 8.99 -10.29 -9.26
C VAL A 231 7.83 -11.17 -8.79
N VAL A 232 6.93 -11.52 -9.71
CA VAL A 232 5.85 -12.47 -9.46
C VAL A 232 6.08 -13.68 -10.37
N GLU A 233 6.35 -14.82 -9.76
CA GLU A 233 6.61 -16.09 -10.43
C GLU A 233 5.60 -17.12 -9.93
N PRO A 234 4.45 -17.28 -10.59
CA PRO A 234 3.47 -18.28 -10.23
C PRO A 234 3.99 -19.69 -10.55
N ALA A 235 3.56 -20.68 -9.78
CA ALA A 235 3.86 -22.07 -10.08
C ALA A 235 3.42 -22.42 -11.52
N PRO A 236 4.28 -23.01 -12.36
CA PRO A 236 3.96 -23.24 -13.78
C PRO A 236 2.75 -24.14 -14.04
N ASP A 237 2.38 -24.96 -13.07
CA ASP A 237 1.24 -25.87 -13.09
C ASP A 237 -0.04 -25.26 -12.50
N SER A 238 0.04 -24.09 -11.85
CA SER A 238 -1.13 -23.33 -11.43
C SER A 238 -1.87 -22.71 -12.62
N ASP A 239 -3.12 -22.29 -12.40
CA ASP A 239 -3.91 -21.64 -13.45
C ASP A 239 -3.32 -20.27 -13.83
N GLU A 240 -2.75 -19.56 -12.85
CA GLU A 240 -2.03 -18.28 -13.05
C GLU A 240 -0.76 -18.51 -13.88
N GLY A 241 0.02 -19.57 -13.56
CA GLY A 241 1.23 -19.92 -14.31
C GLY A 241 0.93 -20.29 -15.76
N LYS A 242 -0.10 -21.10 -16.00
CA LYS A 242 -0.57 -21.45 -17.36
C LYS A 242 -1.08 -20.24 -18.12
N SER A 243 -1.83 -19.36 -17.45
CA SER A 243 -2.34 -18.11 -18.04
C SER A 243 -1.19 -17.19 -18.44
N LEU A 244 -0.22 -17.02 -17.56
CA LEU A 244 0.97 -16.19 -17.82
C LEU A 244 1.81 -16.78 -18.97
N ALA A 245 2.03 -18.09 -18.99
CA ALA A 245 2.73 -18.80 -20.06
C ALA A 245 2.01 -18.66 -21.41
N SER A 246 0.68 -18.63 -21.43
CA SER A 246 -0.10 -18.43 -22.65
C SER A 246 0.09 -17.04 -23.28
N LEU A 247 0.44 -16.03 -22.46
CA LEU A 247 0.86 -14.71 -22.88
C LEU A 247 2.35 -14.62 -23.24
N GLY A 248 3.10 -15.72 -23.12
CA GLY A 248 4.53 -15.79 -23.42
C GLY A 248 5.42 -15.19 -22.34
N TYR A 249 4.99 -15.27 -21.08
CA TYR A 249 5.78 -14.89 -19.90
C TYR A 249 5.88 -16.10 -18.95
N SER A 250 7.01 -16.26 -18.26
CA SER A 250 7.17 -17.20 -17.14
C SER A 250 7.07 -16.50 -15.79
N ARG A 251 7.36 -15.22 -15.76
CA ARG A 251 7.29 -14.34 -14.59
C ARG A 251 6.96 -12.92 -15.01
N ILE A 252 6.52 -12.13 -14.07
CA ILE A 252 6.28 -10.70 -14.20
C ILE A 252 7.33 -9.97 -13.36
N GLU A 253 8.00 -8.98 -13.96
CA GLU A 253 8.93 -8.11 -13.26
C GLU A 253 8.44 -6.67 -13.39
N LEU A 254 8.21 -6.02 -12.24
CA LEU A 254 7.62 -4.69 -12.17
C LEU A 254 8.43 -3.75 -11.26
N ALA A 255 8.32 -2.45 -11.57
CA ALA A 255 8.55 -1.38 -10.61
C ALA A 255 7.31 -0.49 -10.56
N VAL A 256 6.97 -0.02 -9.37
CA VAL A 256 5.81 0.84 -9.14
C VAL A 256 6.26 2.10 -8.41
N GLY A 257 5.83 3.26 -8.89
CA GLY A 257 6.09 4.54 -8.26
C GLY A 257 4.80 5.35 -8.13
N VAL A 258 4.62 5.98 -6.97
CA VAL A 258 3.52 6.92 -6.72
C VAL A 258 4.11 8.15 -6.05
N SER A 259 3.73 9.35 -6.48
CA SER A 259 3.99 10.60 -5.75
C SER A 259 2.79 11.54 -5.86
N ALA A 260 2.50 12.20 -4.76
CA ALA A 260 1.38 13.11 -4.64
C ALA A 260 1.73 14.30 -3.75
N ASN A 261 1.04 15.42 -3.99
CA ASN A 261 1.15 16.64 -3.21
C ASN A 261 -0.22 17.21 -2.89
N TYR A 262 -0.39 17.74 -1.69
CA TYR A 262 -1.62 18.37 -1.24
C TYR A 262 -1.34 19.76 -0.66
N GLU A 263 -1.84 20.80 -1.33
CA GLU A 263 -1.79 22.18 -0.85
C GLU A 263 -3.06 22.48 -0.04
N ILE A 264 -2.93 22.43 1.29
CA ILE A 264 -4.04 22.48 2.26
C ILE A 264 -4.86 23.78 2.10
N ASP A 265 -4.18 24.92 2.03
CA ASP A 265 -4.83 26.23 1.97
C ASP A 265 -5.56 26.46 0.63
N ALA A 266 -5.00 25.94 -0.46
CA ALA A 266 -5.57 26.01 -1.79
C ALA A 266 -6.60 24.90 -2.05
N LYS A 267 -6.68 23.90 -1.17
CA LYS A 267 -7.49 22.67 -1.34
C LYS A 267 -7.23 22.00 -2.68
N THR A 268 -5.97 21.97 -3.13
CA THR A 268 -5.59 21.31 -4.38
C THR A 268 -4.78 20.06 -4.09
N PHE A 269 -5.09 18.98 -4.78
CA PHE A 269 -4.35 17.72 -4.72
C PHE A 269 -3.82 17.39 -6.11
N SER A 270 -2.56 17.04 -6.19
CA SER A 270 -1.92 16.51 -7.40
C SER A 270 -1.42 15.08 -7.18
N LEU A 271 -1.79 14.18 -8.06
CA LEU A 271 -1.08 12.94 -8.32
C LEU A 271 0.01 13.27 -9.34
N ASP A 272 1.21 13.60 -8.85
CA ASP A 272 2.30 14.06 -9.71
C ASP A 272 2.84 12.94 -10.58
N ASN A 273 2.79 11.70 -10.05
CA ASN A 273 3.23 10.52 -10.77
C ASN A 273 2.60 9.26 -10.16
N PHE A 274 2.03 8.42 -11.00
CA PHE A 274 1.78 7.02 -10.75
C PHE A 274 2.38 6.25 -11.92
N THR A 275 3.37 5.41 -11.67
CA THR A 275 4.04 4.62 -12.72
C THR A 275 4.01 3.14 -12.40
N VAL A 276 3.82 2.34 -13.44
CA VAL A 276 4.06 0.90 -13.42
C VAL A 276 4.95 0.59 -14.62
N ASP A 277 6.17 0.13 -14.35
CA ASP A 277 7.13 -0.27 -15.37
C ASP A 277 7.27 -1.79 -15.35
N GLY A 278 7.01 -2.44 -16.49
CA GLY A 278 7.11 -3.90 -16.64
C GLY A 278 8.22 -4.28 -17.60
N THR A 279 9.15 -5.13 -17.15
CA THR A 279 10.25 -5.65 -17.98
C THR A 279 9.68 -6.41 -19.19
N GLN A 280 10.06 -6.01 -20.41
CA GLN A 280 9.52 -6.54 -21.67
C GLN A 280 8.00 -6.40 -21.84
N MET A 281 7.36 -5.55 -21.05
CA MET A 281 5.94 -5.24 -21.13
C MET A 281 5.72 -3.80 -21.60
N GLY A 282 6.43 -2.87 -21.00
CA GLY A 282 6.28 -1.44 -21.21
C GLY A 282 5.97 -0.72 -19.92
N SER A 283 5.51 0.52 -20.03
CA SER A 283 5.15 1.33 -18.88
C SER A 283 3.80 2.02 -19.02
N LEU A 284 3.17 2.20 -17.88
CA LEU A 284 1.99 3.05 -17.68
C LEU A 284 2.40 4.20 -16.77
N ALA A 285 2.09 5.43 -17.15
CA ALA A 285 2.19 6.59 -16.26
C ALA A 285 0.87 7.36 -16.23
N LEU A 286 0.46 7.78 -15.02
CA LEU A 286 -0.74 8.56 -14.80
C LEU A 286 -0.39 9.80 -13.97
N LYS A 287 -0.94 10.96 -14.36
CA LYS A 287 -0.97 12.22 -13.60
C LYS A 287 -2.39 12.70 -13.47
N ALA A 288 -2.74 13.31 -12.36
CA ALA A 288 -4.06 13.90 -12.17
C ALA A 288 -4.00 15.12 -11.25
N ASN A 289 -4.85 16.11 -11.51
CA ASN A 289 -4.98 17.31 -10.70
C ASN A 289 -6.42 17.49 -10.26
N PHE A 290 -6.59 17.86 -8.99
CA PHE A 290 -7.88 18.04 -8.35
C PHE A 290 -7.93 19.38 -7.63
N ASN A 291 -9.12 19.99 -7.57
CA ASN A 291 -9.40 21.14 -6.71
C ASN A 291 -10.53 20.84 -5.72
N ASP A 292 -10.76 21.77 -4.82
CA ASP A 292 -11.79 21.68 -3.77
C ASP A 292 -11.68 20.38 -2.96
N VAL A 293 -10.46 19.90 -2.75
CA VAL A 293 -10.16 18.69 -1.95
C VAL A 293 -10.12 19.09 -0.48
N PRO A 294 -11.14 18.72 0.33
CA PRO A 294 -11.16 19.11 1.73
C PRO A 294 -10.20 18.24 2.56
N PRO A 295 -9.60 18.79 3.65
CA PRO A 295 -8.70 18.03 4.54
C PRO A 295 -9.34 16.78 5.13
N GLU A 296 -10.65 16.78 5.32
CA GLU A 296 -11.46 15.66 5.84
C GLU A 296 -11.35 14.39 4.98
N LEU A 297 -10.98 14.53 3.70
CA LEU A 297 -10.68 13.39 2.84
C LEU A 297 -9.53 12.53 3.40
N PHE A 298 -8.56 13.16 4.06
CA PHE A 298 -7.37 12.50 4.62
C PHE A 298 -7.48 12.22 6.12
N THR A 299 -8.20 13.07 6.86
CA THR A 299 -8.27 13.05 8.33
C THR A 299 -9.63 12.70 8.91
N GLY A 300 -10.69 12.66 8.08
CA GLY A 300 -12.06 12.37 8.50
C GLY A 300 -12.31 10.89 8.78
N ASP A 301 -13.42 10.59 9.43
CA ASP A 301 -13.97 9.24 9.51
C ASP A 301 -14.48 8.75 8.14
N SER A 302 -14.97 7.52 8.09
CA SER A 302 -15.42 6.88 6.84
C SER A 302 -16.50 7.69 6.12
N ASP A 303 -17.47 8.21 6.86
CA ASP A 303 -18.62 8.94 6.29
C ASP A 303 -18.19 10.32 5.79
N SER A 304 -17.37 11.03 6.56
CA SER A 304 -16.79 12.32 6.18
C SER A 304 -15.91 12.22 4.93
N ARG A 305 -15.12 11.13 4.80
CA ARG A 305 -14.32 10.87 3.60
C ARG A 305 -15.18 10.66 2.36
N VAL A 306 -16.25 9.86 2.47
CA VAL A 306 -17.17 9.64 1.36
C VAL A 306 -17.85 10.95 0.94
N GLN A 307 -18.30 11.76 1.90
CA GLN A 307 -18.87 13.07 1.60
C GLN A 307 -17.85 14.00 0.92
N SER A 308 -16.62 14.03 1.41
CA SER A 308 -15.53 14.82 0.85
C SER A 308 -15.23 14.49 -0.62
N LEU A 309 -15.39 13.21 -1.03
CA LEU A 309 -15.21 12.83 -2.44
C LEU A 309 -16.19 13.54 -3.39
N PHE A 310 -17.42 13.84 -2.93
CA PHE A 310 -18.40 14.56 -3.75
C PHE A 310 -18.07 16.04 -3.91
N GLU A 311 -17.26 16.61 -3.04
CA GLU A 311 -16.81 18.00 -3.13
C GLU A 311 -15.64 18.17 -4.10
N CYS A 312 -14.83 17.13 -4.27
CA CYS A 312 -13.64 17.16 -5.14
C CYS A 312 -14.01 17.45 -6.59
N GLY A 313 -13.16 18.23 -7.24
CA GLY A 313 -13.25 18.51 -8.68
C GLY A 313 -12.04 17.97 -9.43
N VAL A 314 -12.26 17.25 -10.52
CA VAL A 314 -11.18 16.75 -11.40
C VAL A 314 -10.84 17.83 -12.43
N ILE A 315 -9.64 18.40 -12.35
CA ILE A 315 -9.16 19.43 -13.30
C ILE A 315 -8.59 18.77 -14.55
N SER A 316 -7.70 17.79 -14.38
CA SER A 316 -7.01 17.15 -15.50
C SER A 316 -6.53 15.74 -15.14
N LEU A 317 -6.39 14.94 -16.20
CA LEU A 317 -5.84 13.60 -16.14
C LEU A 317 -4.95 13.40 -17.39
N GLU A 318 -3.76 12.86 -17.20
CA GLU A 318 -2.85 12.47 -18.29
C GLU A 318 -2.44 11.01 -18.12
N LEU A 319 -2.71 10.21 -19.13
CA LEU A 319 -2.31 8.81 -19.23
C LEU A 319 -1.25 8.67 -20.32
N ARG A 320 -0.13 8.06 -19.99
CA ARG A 320 0.93 7.71 -20.95
C ARG A 320 1.18 6.21 -20.91
N LEU A 321 1.10 5.59 -22.07
CA LEU A 321 1.44 4.19 -22.29
C LEU A 321 2.72 4.14 -23.15
N VAL A 322 3.67 3.28 -22.76
CA VAL A 322 4.83 2.91 -23.57
C VAL A 322 4.82 1.40 -23.70
N ASN A 323 4.77 0.91 -24.92
CA ASN A 323 4.77 -0.53 -25.16
C ASN A 323 6.21 -1.04 -25.35
N ALA A 324 6.52 -2.18 -24.73
CA ALA A 324 7.77 -2.91 -24.90
C ALA A 324 7.51 -4.43 -25.10
N GLY A 325 6.38 -4.77 -25.75
CA GLY A 325 6.05 -6.12 -26.14
C GLY A 325 4.73 -6.67 -25.58
N LEU A 326 4.15 -6.04 -24.54
CA LEU A 326 2.90 -6.52 -23.95
C LEU A 326 1.74 -6.47 -24.96
N PHE A 327 1.65 -5.39 -25.74
CA PHE A 327 0.58 -5.24 -26.73
C PHE A 327 0.60 -6.35 -27.78
N GLU A 328 1.77 -6.66 -28.35
CA GLU A 328 1.94 -7.70 -29.35
C GLU A 328 1.59 -9.08 -28.82
N LYS A 329 2.02 -9.40 -27.60
CA LYS A 329 1.71 -10.67 -26.93
C LYS A 329 0.22 -10.79 -26.66
N THR A 330 -0.42 -9.69 -26.19
CA THR A 330 -1.87 -9.65 -25.93
C THR A 330 -2.64 -9.85 -27.22
N VAL A 331 -2.28 -9.16 -28.30
CA VAL A 331 -2.90 -9.33 -29.62
C VAL A 331 -2.75 -10.78 -30.13
N ALA A 332 -1.55 -11.35 -30.02
CA ALA A 332 -1.29 -12.74 -30.45
C ALA A 332 -2.12 -13.75 -29.66
N PHE A 333 -2.24 -13.54 -28.35
CA PHE A 333 -3.05 -14.37 -27.48
C PHE A 333 -4.53 -14.36 -27.87
N TYR A 334 -5.14 -13.18 -28.03
CA TYR A 334 -6.55 -13.08 -28.42
C TYR A 334 -6.81 -13.53 -29.84
N ALA A 335 -5.91 -13.22 -30.78
CA ALA A 335 -6.02 -13.71 -32.15
C ALA A 335 -6.05 -15.25 -32.20
N LYS A 336 -5.21 -15.92 -31.42
CA LYS A 336 -5.23 -17.38 -31.30
C LYS A 336 -6.54 -17.90 -30.72
N GLN A 337 -7.10 -17.25 -29.69
CA GLN A 337 -8.38 -17.63 -29.10
C GLN A 337 -9.55 -17.49 -30.08
N GLU A 338 -9.55 -16.45 -30.91
CA GLU A 338 -10.59 -16.18 -31.90
C GLU A 338 -10.36 -16.89 -33.22
N GLY A 339 -9.31 -17.68 -33.37
CA GLY A 339 -8.95 -18.35 -34.64
C GLY A 339 -8.61 -17.36 -35.77
N SER A 340 -8.09 -16.17 -35.39
CA SER A 340 -7.74 -15.05 -36.27
C SER A 340 -6.23 -14.85 -36.37
N THR A 341 -5.80 -13.91 -37.19
CA THR A 341 -4.38 -13.45 -37.22
C THR A 341 -4.21 -12.18 -36.39
N PRO A 342 -3.01 -11.94 -35.84
CA PRO A 342 -2.72 -10.67 -35.13
C PRO A 342 -3.03 -9.42 -35.95
N GLU A 343 -2.75 -9.43 -37.23
CA GLU A 343 -3.01 -8.34 -38.16
C GLU A 343 -4.52 -8.09 -38.35
N ALA A 344 -5.31 -9.15 -38.53
CA ALA A 344 -6.75 -9.04 -38.67
C ALA A 344 -7.39 -8.50 -37.38
N LEU A 345 -6.92 -8.94 -36.21
CA LEU A 345 -7.40 -8.46 -34.92
C LEU A 345 -7.03 -6.98 -34.70
N LYS A 346 -5.81 -6.55 -35.04
CA LYS A 346 -5.44 -5.12 -35.01
C LYS A 346 -6.34 -4.28 -35.92
N GLN A 347 -6.66 -4.75 -37.12
CA GLN A 347 -7.56 -4.06 -38.03
C GLN A 347 -8.97 -3.95 -37.43
N GLN A 348 -9.48 -5.03 -36.84
CA GLN A 348 -10.76 -5.04 -36.16
C GLN A 348 -10.81 -4.05 -35.01
N TRP A 349 -9.79 -4.05 -34.10
CA TRP A 349 -9.72 -3.10 -33.00
C TRP A 349 -9.60 -1.67 -33.49
N SER A 350 -8.80 -1.43 -34.52
CA SER A 350 -8.68 -0.12 -35.15
C SER A 350 -10.00 0.40 -35.75
N ALA A 351 -10.76 -0.49 -36.41
CA ALA A 351 -12.07 -0.16 -36.93
C ALA A 351 -13.08 0.15 -35.80
N VAL A 352 -13.07 -0.63 -34.73
CA VAL A 352 -13.93 -0.39 -33.55
C VAL A 352 -13.61 1.00 -32.97
N VAL A 353 -12.35 1.34 -32.74
CA VAL A 353 -11.96 2.64 -32.19
C VAL A 353 -12.39 3.78 -33.14
N GLY A 354 -12.13 3.63 -34.44
CA GLY A 354 -12.43 4.68 -35.42
C GLY A 354 -13.93 4.93 -35.66
N GLN A 355 -14.77 3.90 -35.50
CA GLN A 355 -16.21 3.99 -35.72
C GLN A 355 -17.00 4.19 -34.43
N THR A 356 -16.66 3.38 -33.41
CA THR A 356 -17.45 3.32 -32.18
C THR A 356 -17.20 4.53 -31.29
N ALA A 357 -15.95 4.97 -31.13
CA ALA A 357 -15.64 6.11 -30.27
C ALA A 357 -16.36 7.41 -30.72
N PRO A 358 -16.32 7.82 -32.00
CA PRO A 358 -17.09 8.98 -32.45
C PRO A 358 -18.63 8.82 -32.34
N MET A 359 -19.13 7.61 -32.52
CA MET A 359 -20.57 7.33 -32.44
C MET A 359 -21.10 7.47 -31.01
N PHE A 360 -20.36 6.99 -30.01
CA PHE A 360 -20.79 7.02 -28.62
C PHE A 360 -20.38 8.28 -27.87
N LEU A 361 -19.20 8.86 -28.20
CA LEU A 361 -18.64 10.03 -27.52
C LEU A 361 -18.91 11.36 -28.26
N GLY A 362 -19.63 11.30 -29.39
CA GLY A 362 -19.85 12.44 -30.28
C GLY A 362 -18.66 12.66 -31.23
N GLY A 363 -18.94 13.15 -32.41
CA GLY A 363 -17.95 13.40 -33.48
C GLY A 363 -17.20 14.73 -33.34
N SER A 364 -16.91 15.19 -32.12
CA SER A 364 -16.12 16.42 -31.93
C SER A 364 -14.70 16.27 -32.50
N PRO A 365 -14.05 17.37 -32.96
CA PRO A 365 -12.69 17.30 -33.51
C PRO A 365 -11.67 16.66 -32.55
N SER A 366 -11.81 16.88 -31.25
CA SER A 366 -10.95 16.29 -30.23
C SER A 366 -11.11 14.78 -30.11
N VAL A 367 -12.35 14.27 -30.12
CA VAL A 367 -12.66 12.83 -30.12
C VAL A 367 -12.16 12.16 -31.38
N LEU A 368 -12.43 12.76 -32.56
CA LEU A 368 -11.93 12.22 -33.84
C LEU A 368 -10.40 12.13 -33.86
N LYS A 369 -9.72 13.18 -33.39
CA LYS A 369 -8.25 13.18 -33.30
C LYS A 369 -7.77 12.12 -32.32
N ALA A 370 -8.38 11.97 -31.14
CA ALA A 370 -8.01 10.96 -30.16
C ALA A 370 -8.18 9.54 -30.71
N ALA A 371 -9.29 9.28 -31.42
CA ALA A 371 -9.52 8.01 -32.11
C ALA A 371 -8.45 7.74 -33.17
N ALA A 372 -8.09 8.72 -34.00
CA ALA A 372 -7.05 8.59 -35.03
C ALA A 372 -5.66 8.31 -34.42
N GLU A 373 -5.28 8.98 -33.33
CA GLU A 373 -4.03 8.70 -32.65
C GLU A 373 -4.01 7.31 -32.01
N THR A 374 -5.14 6.86 -31.41
CA THR A 374 -5.27 5.50 -30.88
C THR A 374 -5.15 4.45 -32.00
N GLN A 375 -5.74 4.71 -33.19
CA GLN A 375 -5.56 3.82 -34.36
C GLN A 375 -4.09 3.74 -34.78
N LYS A 376 -3.34 4.87 -34.79
CA LYS A 376 -1.89 4.86 -35.08
C LYS A 376 -1.11 4.01 -34.08
N PHE A 377 -1.48 4.10 -32.78
CA PHE A 377 -0.87 3.24 -31.76
C PHE A 377 -1.18 1.76 -32.01
N ILE A 378 -2.43 1.41 -32.30
CA ILE A 378 -2.80 0.00 -32.59
C ILE A 378 -2.02 -0.52 -33.81
N ALA A 379 -1.85 0.28 -34.85
CA ALA A 379 -1.11 -0.12 -36.05
C ALA A 379 0.39 -0.33 -35.79
N SER A 380 1.00 0.54 -34.99
CA SER A 380 2.43 0.53 -34.65
C SER A 380 2.61 0.90 -33.17
N PRO A 381 2.46 -0.07 -32.25
CA PRO A 381 2.37 0.24 -30.82
C PRO A 381 3.73 0.55 -30.19
N ARG A 382 4.06 1.83 -30.07
CA ARG A 382 5.24 2.32 -29.36
C ARG A 382 4.87 3.08 -28.11
N ASN A 383 4.18 4.22 -28.29
CA ASN A 383 3.65 4.99 -27.16
C ASN A 383 2.33 5.68 -27.51
N LEU A 384 1.52 5.91 -26.48
CA LEU A 384 0.25 6.66 -26.59
C LEU A 384 0.13 7.54 -25.35
N THR A 385 -0.07 8.83 -25.56
CA THR A 385 -0.44 9.78 -24.50
C THR A 385 -1.85 10.26 -24.75
N ILE A 386 -2.68 10.24 -23.70
CA ILE A 386 -4.05 10.81 -23.68
C ILE A 386 -4.10 11.81 -22.55
N ALA A 387 -4.41 13.05 -22.85
CA ALA A 387 -4.62 14.11 -21.86
C ALA A 387 -6.07 14.58 -21.92
N ILE A 388 -6.69 14.69 -20.78
CA ILE A 388 -8.06 15.12 -20.58
C ILE A 388 -8.06 16.30 -19.61
N LYS A 389 -8.72 17.40 -19.95
CA LYS A 389 -8.86 18.58 -19.10
C LYS A 389 -10.33 19.03 -19.08
N ALA A 390 -10.82 19.40 -17.90
CA ALA A 390 -12.15 20.02 -17.79
C ALA A 390 -12.12 21.43 -18.43
N LYS A 391 -13.11 21.75 -19.28
CA LYS A 391 -13.22 23.07 -19.95
C LYS A 391 -13.58 24.17 -18.96
N ASP A 392 -14.46 23.86 -18.03
CA ASP A 392 -15.03 24.82 -17.07
C ASP A 392 -14.39 24.72 -15.68
N GLY A 393 -13.04 24.57 -15.65
CA GLY A 393 -12.26 24.53 -14.44
C GLY A 393 -12.11 23.13 -13.86
N ALA A 394 -13.20 22.46 -13.47
CA ALA A 394 -13.15 21.09 -12.93
C ALA A 394 -14.47 20.35 -13.16
N LEU A 395 -14.40 19.02 -13.28
CA LEU A 395 -15.55 18.12 -13.24
C LEU A 395 -15.89 17.77 -11.80
N LYS A 396 -17.13 17.97 -11.41
CA LYS A 396 -17.66 17.59 -10.10
C LYS A 396 -18.35 16.22 -10.14
N ALA A 397 -18.60 15.64 -8.97
CA ALA A 397 -19.31 14.36 -8.85
C ALA A 397 -20.66 14.37 -9.60
N THR A 398 -21.37 15.52 -9.62
CA THR A 398 -22.63 15.70 -10.36
C THR A 398 -22.46 15.58 -11.87
N ASP A 399 -21.29 15.92 -12.42
CA ASP A 399 -21.02 15.77 -13.85
C ASP A 399 -20.88 14.29 -14.23
N PHE A 400 -20.33 13.47 -13.33
CA PHE A 400 -20.24 12.02 -13.53
C PHE A 400 -21.61 11.32 -13.45
N MET A 401 -22.59 11.91 -12.76
CA MET A 401 -23.97 11.40 -12.78
C MET A 401 -24.62 11.56 -14.16
N ALA A 402 -24.14 12.52 -14.97
CA ALA A 402 -24.60 12.75 -16.34
C ALA A 402 -23.90 11.82 -17.38
N ILE A 403 -23.14 10.81 -16.95
CA ILE A 403 -22.44 9.87 -17.87
C ILE A 403 -23.42 9.01 -18.70
N SER A 404 -24.71 9.03 -18.35
CA SER A 404 -25.81 8.46 -19.15
C SER A 404 -26.00 9.16 -20.52
N ASP A 405 -25.51 10.42 -20.66
CA ASP A 405 -25.34 11.11 -21.94
C ASP A 405 -23.85 11.34 -22.22
N PRO A 406 -23.16 10.36 -22.84
CA PRO A 406 -21.72 10.43 -23.08
C PRO A 406 -21.29 11.62 -23.93
N VAL A 407 -22.16 12.08 -24.85
CA VAL A 407 -21.86 13.21 -25.74
C VAL A 407 -21.86 14.53 -24.96
N ALA A 408 -22.86 14.73 -24.09
CA ALA A 408 -22.88 15.89 -23.21
C ALA A 408 -21.72 15.88 -22.20
N PHE A 409 -21.40 14.74 -21.63
CA PHE A 409 -20.27 14.59 -20.72
C PHE A 409 -18.94 14.93 -21.42
N VAL A 410 -18.66 14.32 -22.59
CA VAL A 410 -17.45 14.59 -23.37
C VAL A 410 -17.40 16.05 -23.86
N GLY A 411 -18.56 16.66 -24.07
CA GLY A 411 -18.67 18.10 -24.40
C GLY A 411 -18.03 19.03 -23.37
N LYS A 412 -17.90 18.59 -22.09
CA LYS A 412 -17.26 19.33 -21.01
C LYS A 412 -15.72 19.14 -20.96
N LEU A 413 -15.16 18.33 -21.85
CA LEU A 413 -13.75 17.94 -21.84
C LEU A 413 -12.99 18.47 -23.03
N ASP A 414 -11.77 18.92 -22.78
CA ASP A 414 -10.72 19.02 -23.79
C ASP A 414 -9.93 17.72 -23.78
N ILE A 415 -9.94 17.02 -24.92
CA ILE A 415 -9.24 15.75 -25.07
C ILE A 415 -8.12 15.94 -26.09
N ALA A 416 -6.90 15.63 -25.72
CA ALA A 416 -5.74 15.56 -26.60
C ALA A 416 -5.17 14.14 -26.59
N ALA A 417 -4.74 13.67 -27.74
CA ALA A 417 -4.02 12.41 -27.85
C ALA A 417 -2.86 12.55 -28.82
N ALA A 418 -1.80 11.78 -28.59
CA ALA A 418 -0.62 11.69 -29.43
C ALA A 418 -0.06 10.27 -29.35
N ALA A 419 0.23 9.68 -30.50
CA ALA A 419 0.83 8.36 -30.58
C ALA A 419 2.18 8.41 -31.31
N ASN A 420 3.11 7.56 -30.86
CA ASN A 420 4.36 7.27 -31.54
C ASN A 420 5.28 8.50 -31.72
N GLN A 421 5.26 9.41 -30.76
CA GLN A 421 6.13 10.58 -30.70
C GLN A 421 7.40 10.30 -29.92
#